data_0af8f6e32566ffab88b6b1e8c006d8b4
#
_entry.id   0af8f6e32566ffab88b6b1e8c006d8b4
#
_cell.length_a   1.000
_cell.length_b   1.000
_cell.length_c   1.000
_cell.angle_alpha   90.00
_cell.angle_beta   90.00
_cell.angle_gamma   90.00
#
_symmetry.space_group_name_H-M   'P 1'
#
loop_
_entity.id
_entity.type
_entity.pdbx_description
1 polymer ?
#
loop_
_entity_poly.entity_id
_entity_poly.type
_entity_poly.pdbx_seq_one_letter_code
_entity_poly.pdbx_strand_id
1 'polypeptide(L)'
;MPCTPLPEWEALLSSAAPVGALDGIETGVRQLIRETPLETETVEIAGERLTVPTRAEMLRIKAVLIVKRNATRDYLDFVAMSELIGREATVAALECFDTLYPQPNGQSARQQLQVQLANPLPYDLEETNLAEYKKLKLEYQDWSAVSAKCREIANTLW
;
A
#
# COMPACT_ATOMS: atom_id res chain seq x y z
N MET A 1 -11.14 -31.93 -9.72
CA MET A 1 -12.19 -31.77 -8.71
C MET A 1 -12.37 -30.27 -8.49
N PRO A 2 -13.54 -29.68 -8.65
CA PRO A 2 -13.72 -28.28 -8.35
C PRO A 2 -13.63 -28.05 -6.84
N CYS A 3 -12.72 -27.18 -6.38
CA CYS A 3 -12.73 -26.68 -5.01
C CYS A 3 -14.04 -25.92 -4.79
N THR A 4 -14.96 -26.51 -4.05
CA THR A 4 -16.13 -25.81 -3.53
C THR A 4 -15.63 -24.81 -2.48
N PRO A 5 -15.85 -23.50 -2.62
CA PRO A 5 -15.50 -22.56 -1.56
C PRO A 5 -16.28 -22.93 -0.29
N LEU A 6 -15.60 -23.00 0.83
CA LEU A 6 -16.24 -23.24 2.11
C LEU A 6 -17.22 -22.08 2.40
N PRO A 7 -18.46 -22.35 2.82
CA PRO A 7 -19.49 -21.32 3.04
C PRO A 7 -19.12 -20.26 4.09
N GLU A 8 -18.13 -20.51 4.91
CA GLU A 8 -17.59 -19.56 5.89
C GLU A 8 -16.85 -18.36 5.28
N TRP A 9 -16.32 -18.48 4.05
CA TRP A 9 -15.62 -17.39 3.39
C TRP A 9 -16.53 -16.29 2.84
N GLU A 10 -17.75 -16.64 2.42
CA GLU A 10 -18.74 -15.66 1.95
C GLU A 10 -19.25 -14.77 3.09
N ALA A 11 -19.39 -15.32 4.31
CA ALA A 11 -19.75 -14.56 5.50
C ALA A 11 -18.62 -13.61 5.96
N LEU A 12 -17.36 -14.01 5.77
CA LEU A 12 -16.18 -13.17 6.08
C LEU A 12 -15.97 -12.03 5.09
N LEU A 13 -16.39 -12.17 3.83
CA LEU A 13 -16.27 -11.13 2.80
C LEU A 13 -17.32 -10.03 2.93
N SER A 14 -18.42 -10.25 3.66
CA SER A 14 -19.52 -9.31 3.80
C SER A 14 -19.37 -8.32 4.97
N SER A 15 -18.40 -8.52 5.87
CA SER A 15 -18.13 -7.60 6.98
C SER A 15 -16.90 -6.72 6.70
N ALA A 16 -16.98 -5.44 7.07
CA ALA A 16 -15.89 -4.50 6.96
C ALA A 16 -14.68 -4.96 7.81
N ALA A 17 -13.66 -5.54 7.15
CA ALA A 17 -12.43 -6.08 7.73
C ALA A 17 -12.61 -7.36 8.57
N PRO A 18 -12.84 -8.53 7.93
CA PRO A 18 -12.75 -9.79 8.65
C PRO A 18 -11.31 -10.01 9.14
N VAL A 19 -11.13 -9.98 10.45
CA VAL A 19 -9.91 -10.41 11.12
C VAL A 19 -10.18 -11.83 11.59
N GLY A 20 -9.40 -12.79 11.08
CA GLY A 20 -9.47 -14.18 11.48
C GLY A 20 -8.12 -14.66 12.02
N ALA A 21 -8.11 -15.67 12.87
CA ALA A 21 -6.90 -16.36 13.27
C ALA A 21 -6.93 -17.81 12.76
N LEU A 22 -5.86 -18.23 12.08
CA LEU A 22 -5.64 -19.60 11.67
C LEU A 22 -4.35 -20.08 12.33
N ASP A 23 -4.43 -21.13 13.16
CA ASP A 23 -3.29 -21.69 13.90
C ASP A 23 -2.51 -20.65 14.72
N GLY A 24 -3.22 -19.67 15.33
CA GLY A 24 -2.61 -18.58 16.10
C GLY A 24 -1.99 -17.46 15.25
N ILE A 25 -2.13 -17.51 13.92
CA ILE A 25 -1.70 -16.46 13.02
C ILE A 25 -2.91 -15.56 12.72
N GLU A 26 -2.84 -14.31 13.18
CA GLU A 26 -3.84 -13.31 12.83
C GLU A 26 -3.74 -12.95 11.35
N THR A 27 -4.86 -13.06 10.63
CA THR A 27 -4.97 -12.66 9.24
C THR A 27 -6.11 -11.66 9.08
N GLY A 28 -5.91 -10.67 8.21
CA GLY A 28 -6.93 -9.71 7.83
C GLY A 28 -7.08 -9.68 6.31
N VAL A 29 -8.31 -9.81 5.82
CA VAL A 29 -8.63 -9.61 4.41
C VAL A 29 -9.32 -8.26 4.28
N ARG A 30 -8.79 -7.39 3.41
CA ARG A 30 -9.41 -6.10 3.09
C ARG A 30 -9.67 -6.02 1.60
N GLN A 31 -10.87 -5.64 1.25
CA GLN A 31 -11.20 -5.37 -0.14
C GLN A 31 -10.61 -4.01 -0.55
N LEU A 32 -9.83 -4.00 -1.61
CA LEU A 32 -9.46 -2.76 -2.29
C LEU A 32 -10.61 -2.40 -3.25
N ILE A 33 -11.34 -1.32 -2.94
CA ILE A 33 -12.47 -0.88 -3.74
C ILE A 33 -11.95 -0.14 -4.96
N ARG A 34 -11.94 -0.81 -6.11
CA ARG A 34 -11.72 -0.24 -7.43
C ARG A 34 -12.36 -1.14 -8.50
N GLU A 35 -12.73 -0.56 -9.63
CA GLU A 35 -13.38 -1.29 -10.73
C GLU A 35 -12.39 -2.14 -11.54
N THR A 36 -11.18 -1.61 -11.75
CA THR A 36 -10.15 -2.28 -12.54
C THR A 36 -9.48 -3.38 -11.71
N PRO A 37 -9.31 -4.60 -12.24
CA PRO A 37 -8.57 -5.67 -11.57
C PRO A 37 -7.13 -5.26 -11.23
N LEU A 38 -6.55 -5.90 -10.20
CA LEU A 38 -5.15 -5.71 -9.84
C LEU A 38 -4.23 -6.23 -10.95
N GLU A 39 -3.16 -5.50 -11.20
CA GLU A 39 -2.06 -6.00 -12.03
C GLU A 39 -1.27 -7.04 -11.24
N THR A 40 -1.24 -8.28 -11.73
CA THR A 40 -0.66 -9.42 -11.02
C THR A 40 0.40 -10.13 -11.83
N GLU A 41 1.31 -10.80 -11.10
CA GLU A 41 2.31 -11.71 -11.66
C GLU A 41 2.28 -13.05 -10.91
N THR A 42 2.80 -14.10 -11.56
CA THR A 42 2.96 -15.41 -10.91
C THR A 42 4.39 -15.57 -10.45
N VAL A 43 4.58 -15.81 -9.15
CA VAL A 43 5.87 -16.13 -8.55
C VAL A 43 5.89 -17.59 -8.10
N GLU A 44 7.07 -18.21 -8.12
CA GLU A 44 7.29 -19.55 -7.58
C GLU A 44 8.04 -19.45 -6.26
N ILE A 45 7.47 -20.01 -5.20
CA ILE A 45 8.05 -20.03 -3.86
C ILE A 45 7.97 -21.47 -3.33
N ALA A 46 9.13 -22.07 -3.02
CA ALA A 46 9.24 -23.45 -2.50
C ALA A 46 8.53 -24.50 -3.38
N GLY A 47 8.52 -24.32 -4.71
CA GLY A 47 7.86 -25.22 -5.66
C GLY A 47 6.36 -24.95 -5.89
N GLU A 48 5.78 -24.03 -5.14
CA GLU A 48 4.39 -23.60 -5.28
C GLU A 48 4.26 -22.31 -6.09
N ARG A 49 3.20 -22.22 -6.91
CA ARG A 49 2.93 -21.04 -7.75
C ARG A 49 1.89 -20.16 -7.06
N LEU A 50 2.27 -18.88 -6.85
CA LEU A 50 1.41 -17.88 -6.22
C LEU A 50 1.18 -16.72 -7.19
N THR A 51 -0.07 -16.27 -7.28
CA THR A 51 -0.42 -15.02 -7.96
C THR A 51 -0.35 -13.89 -6.96
N VAL A 52 0.51 -12.90 -7.23
CA VAL A 52 0.74 -11.74 -6.37
C VAL A 52 0.61 -10.45 -7.16
N PRO A 53 0.30 -9.31 -6.53
CA PRO A 53 0.35 -8.03 -7.20
C PRO A 53 1.78 -7.73 -7.69
N THR A 54 1.91 -7.10 -8.86
CA THR A 54 3.22 -6.61 -9.33
C THR A 54 3.76 -5.56 -8.35
N ARG A 55 5.06 -5.29 -8.42
CA ARG A 55 5.68 -4.25 -7.58
C ARG A 55 5.07 -2.87 -7.84
N ALA A 56 4.78 -2.55 -9.11
CA ALA A 56 4.09 -1.31 -9.47
C ALA A 56 2.69 -1.24 -8.85
N GLU A 57 1.96 -2.36 -8.88
CA GLU A 57 0.64 -2.43 -8.25
C GLU A 57 0.71 -2.30 -6.72
N MET A 58 1.69 -2.94 -6.07
CA MET A 58 1.90 -2.77 -4.64
C MET A 58 2.20 -1.32 -4.27
N LEU A 59 3.01 -0.60 -5.08
CA LEU A 59 3.25 0.84 -4.89
C LEU A 59 1.94 1.64 -4.97
N ARG A 60 1.09 1.38 -5.99
CA ARG A 60 -0.21 2.05 -6.16
C ARG A 60 -1.14 1.80 -4.99
N ILE A 61 -1.17 0.57 -4.46
CA ILE A 61 -1.94 0.21 -3.26
C ILE A 61 -1.46 1.04 -2.06
N LYS A 62 -0.14 1.16 -1.84
CA LYS A 62 0.40 1.95 -0.73
C LYS A 62 0.12 3.44 -0.93
N ALA A 63 0.21 3.94 -2.17
CA ALA A 63 -0.13 5.31 -2.51
C ALA A 63 -1.59 5.66 -2.18
N VAL A 64 -2.55 4.81 -2.57
CA VAL A 64 -3.96 5.07 -2.26
C VAL A 64 -4.28 4.97 -0.78
N LEU A 65 -3.54 4.16 -0.01
CA LEU A 65 -3.68 4.09 1.44
C LEU A 65 -3.19 5.38 2.12
N ILE A 66 -2.13 6.02 1.63
CA ILE A 66 -1.72 7.36 2.08
C ILE A 66 -2.88 8.34 1.87
N VAL A 67 -3.44 8.40 0.64
CA VAL A 67 -4.54 9.33 0.32
C VAL A 67 -5.78 9.09 1.19
N LYS A 68 -6.11 7.82 1.48
CA LYS A 68 -7.36 7.46 2.17
C LYS A 68 -7.27 7.44 3.68
N ARG A 69 -6.16 7.02 4.25
CA ARG A 69 -6.05 6.86 5.70
C ARG A 69 -4.88 7.60 6.34
N ASN A 70 -3.89 8.03 5.58
CA ASN A 70 -2.79 8.87 6.07
C ASN A 70 -2.08 8.34 7.33
N ALA A 71 -1.82 7.01 7.40
CA ALA A 71 -1.16 6.40 8.54
C ALA A 71 0.36 6.30 8.34
N THR A 72 1.15 6.39 9.40
CA THR A 72 2.63 6.33 9.39
C THR A 72 3.14 5.12 8.61
N ARG A 73 2.56 3.95 8.83
CA ARG A 73 2.91 2.71 8.13
C ARG A 73 2.78 2.82 6.62
N ASP A 74 1.78 3.54 6.11
CA ASP A 74 1.55 3.65 4.67
C ASP A 74 2.67 4.43 3.99
N TYR A 75 3.20 5.46 4.64
CA TYR A 75 4.37 6.19 4.16
C TYR A 75 5.65 5.34 4.18
N LEU A 76 5.88 4.59 5.27
CA LEU A 76 7.02 3.68 5.35
C LEU A 76 7.01 2.65 4.22
N ASP A 77 5.88 2.00 4.02
CA ASP A 77 5.70 0.98 2.98
C ASP A 77 5.84 1.58 1.57
N PHE A 78 5.30 2.79 1.35
CA PHE A 78 5.37 3.49 0.07
C PHE A 78 6.81 3.90 -0.27
N VAL A 79 7.52 4.51 0.68
CA VAL A 79 8.93 4.90 0.50
C VAL A 79 9.80 3.68 0.23
N ALA A 80 9.66 2.62 1.02
CA ALA A 80 10.43 1.39 0.82
C ALA A 80 10.16 0.76 -0.55
N MET A 81 8.91 0.78 -1.02
CA MET A 81 8.55 0.27 -2.33
C MET A 81 9.09 1.15 -3.45
N SER A 82 9.01 2.47 -3.32
CA SER A 82 9.57 3.44 -4.28
C SER A 82 11.09 3.28 -4.43
N GLU A 83 11.81 3.08 -3.33
CA GLU A 83 13.26 2.81 -3.38
C GLU A 83 13.58 1.46 -4.03
N LEU A 84 12.74 0.45 -3.77
CA LEU A 84 12.93 -0.89 -4.36
C LEU A 84 12.79 -0.88 -5.88
N ILE A 85 11.80 -0.17 -6.44
CA ILE A 85 11.56 -0.13 -7.88
C ILE A 85 12.32 0.99 -8.61
N GLY A 86 12.77 2.00 -7.87
CA GLY A 86 13.48 3.16 -8.39
C GLY A 86 12.57 4.29 -8.88
N ARG A 87 13.18 5.45 -9.08
CA ARG A 87 12.50 6.70 -9.38
C ARG A 87 11.62 6.65 -10.63
N GLU A 88 12.21 6.21 -11.74
CA GLU A 88 11.51 6.17 -13.05
C GLU A 88 10.30 5.24 -13.01
N ALA A 89 10.46 4.04 -12.41
CA ALA A 89 9.37 3.10 -12.27
C ALA A 89 8.29 3.59 -11.29
N THR A 90 8.66 4.37 -10.26
CA THR A 90 7.71 5.01 -9.35
C THR A 90 6.84 6.02 -10.09
N VAL A 91 7.44 6.91 -10.90
CA VAL A 91 6.70 7.90 -11.71
C VAL A 91 5.77 7.19 -12.69
N ALA A 92 6.28 6.22 -13.46
CA ALA A 92 5.50 5.46 -14.43
C ALA A 92 4.34 4.71 -13.78
N ALA A 93 4.54 4.10 -12.60
CA ALA A 93 3.49 3.40 -11.87
C ALA A 93 2.32 4.34 -11.46
N LEU A 94 2.61 5.62 -11.21
CA LEU A 94 1.63 6.62 -10.76
C LEU A 94 0.99 7.42 -11.90
N GLU A 95 1.38 7.23 -13.17
CA GLU A 95 0.77 7.94 -14.31
C GLU A 95 -0.73 7.65 -14.45
N CYS A 96 -1.14 6.40 -14.24
CA CYS A 96 -2.54 5.98 -14.33
C CYS A 96 -3.32 6.09 -13.00
N PHE A 97 -2.74 6.72 -11.98
CA PHE A 97 -3.28 6.68 -10.61
C PHE A 97 -4.69 7.27 -10.52
N ASP A 98 -4.96 8.41 -11.17
CA ASP A 98 -6.28 9.04 -11.16
C ASP A 98 -7.35 8.20 -11.87
N THR A 99 -6.96 7.47 -12.93
CA THR A 99 -7.86 6.55 -13.65
C THR A 99 -8.20 5.34 -12.80
N LEU A 100 -7.23 4.81 -12.06
CA LEU A 100 -7.41 3.63 -11.21
C LEU A 100 -8.17 3.94 -9.90
N TYR A 101 -7.99 5.15 -9.38
CA TYR A 101 -8.54 5.59 -8.10
C TYR A 101 -9.28 6.94 -8.22
N PRO A 102 -10.33 7.02 -9.05
CA PRO A 102 -11.07 8.26 -9.23
C PRO A 102 -11.66 8.73 -7.90
N GLN A 103 -11.57 10.03 -7.63
CA GLN A 103 -12.16 10.61 -6.44
C GLN A 103 -13.60 11.07 -6.71
N PRO A 104 -14.54 10.88 -5.76
CA PRO A 104 -15.96 11.24 -5.96
C PRO A 104 -16.20 12.70 -6.30
N ASN A 105 -15.30 13.59 -5.88
CA ASN A 105 -15.37 15.03 -6.11
C ASN A 105 -14.64 15.49 -7.39
N GLY A 106 -14.13 14.55 -8.20
CA GLY A 106 -13.38 14.83 -9.42
C GLY A 106 -11.97 15.40 -9.20
N GLN A 107 -11.48 15.42 -7.96
CA GLN A 107 -10.10 15.81 -7.67
C GLN A 107 -9.11 14.74 -8.08
N SER A 108 -7.88 15.14 -8.41
CA SER A 108 -6.79 14.21 -8.71
C SER A 108 -6.29 13.54 -7.43
N ALA A 109 -6.39 12.20 -7.39
CA ALA A 109 -5.79 11.40 -6.32
C ALA A 109 -4.26 11.49 -6.35
N ARG A 110 -3.66 11.61 -7.55
CA ARG A 110 -2.22 11.79 -7.72
C ARG A 110 -1.76 13.12 -7.15
N GLN A 111 -2.48 14.20 -7.41
CA GLN A 111 -2.16 15.50 -6.83
C GLN A 111 -2.31 15.51 -5.30
N GLN A 112 -3.34 14.85 -4.78
CA GLN A 112 -3.54 14.66 -3.34
C GLN A 112 -2.37 13.90 -2.69
N LEU A 113 -1.95 12.79 -3.30
CA LEU A 113 -0.77 12.04 -2.89
C LEU A 113 0.47 12.93 -2.84
N GLN A 114 0.71 13.70 -3.90
CA GLN A 114 1.85 14.59 -4.00
C GLN A 114 1.89 15.63 -2.88
N VAL A 115 0.74 16.26 -2.57
CA VAL A 115 0.63 17.22 -1.46
C VAL A 115 0.96 16.54 -0.13
N GLN A 116 0.42 15.34 0.11
CA GLN A 116 0.70 14.59 1.34
C GLN A 116 2.16 14.14 1.44
N LEU A 117 2.79 13.76 0.33
CA LEU A 117 4.22 13.42 0.31
C LEU A 117 5.12 14.66 0.48
N ALA A 118 4.71 15.82 -0.03
CA ALA A 118 5.45 17.07 0.14
C ALA A 118 5.47 17.55 1.60
N ASN A 119 4.41 17.26 2.35
CA ASN A 119 4.30 17.56 3.77
C ASN A 119 3.68 16.37 4.54
N PRO A 120 4.44 15.29 4.77
CA PRO A 120 3.90 14.09 5.38
C PRO A 120 3.60 14.29 6.87
N LEU A 121 2.31 14.30 7.19
CA LEU A 121 1.75 14.45 8.53
C LEU A 121 0.78 13.32 8.82
N PRO A 122 1.26 12.08 9.06
CA PRO A 122 0.38 10.97 9.40
C PRO A 122 -0.32 11.20 10.74
N TYR A 123 -1.58 10.74 10.82
CA TYR A 123 -2.42 11.00 11.99
C TYR A 123 -1.96 10.29 13.27
N ASP A 124 -1.24 9.17 13.11
CA ASP A 124 -0.80 8.28 14.18
C ASP A 124 0.72 8.40 14.49
N LEU A 125 1.38 9.45 13.99
CA LEU A 125 2.83 9.60 14.12
C LEU A 125 3.29 9.70 15.58
N GLU A 126 2.56 10.46 16.40
CA GLU A 126 2.90 10.66 17.81
C GLU A 126 2.72 9.39 18.66
N GLU A 127 1.81 8.51 18.22
CA GLU A 127 1.53 7.23 18.88
C GLU A 127 2.42 6.09 18.36
N THR A 128 3.15 6.32 17.26
CA THR A 128 3.93 5.30 16.59
C THR A 128 5.39 5.33 17.03
N ASN A 129 5.84 4.29 17.74
CA ASN A 129 7.26 4.10 18.05
C ASN A 129 7.96 3.35 16.91
N LEU A 130 8.65 4.08 16.03
CA LEU A 130 9.34 3.51 14.86
C LEU A 130 10.47 2.54 15.26
N ALA A 131 11.10 2.74 16.40
CA ALA A 131 12.18 1.87 16.87
C ALA A 131 11.68 0.48 17.29
N GLU A 132 10.40 0.35 17.63
CA GLU A 132 9.75 -0.92 18.01
C GLU A 132 9.16 -1.68 16.81
N TYR A 133 9.14 -1.08 15.63
CA TYR A 133 8.68 -1.77 14.42
C TYR A 133 9.61 -2.95 14.08
N LYS A 134 9.07 -4.16 14.15
CA LYS A 134 9.82 -5.39 13.85
C LYS A 134 10.41 -5.33 12.44
N LYS A 135 11.73 -5.53 12.35
CA LYS A 135 12.49 -5.59 11.08
C LYS A 135 12.52 -4.29 10.27
N LEU A 136 12.16 -3.14 10.85
CA LEU A 136 12.35 -1.86 10.19
C LEU A 136 13.84 -1.56 10.10
N LYS A 137 14.33 -1.22 8.89
CA LYS A 137 15.72 -0.80 8.72
C LYS A 137 15.99 0.47 9.53
N LEU A 138 17.21 0.62 10.04
CA LEU A 138 17.59 1.77 10.87
C LEU A 138 17.29 3.13 10.22
N GLU A 139 17.47 3.23 8.91
CA GLU A 139 17.19 4.44 8.13
C GLU A 139 15.72 4.88 8.14
N TYR A 140 14.78 3.94 8.41
CA TYR A 140 13.35 4.24 8.50
C TYR A 140 12.87 4.42 9.95
N GLN A 141 13.74 4.24 10.95
CA GLN A 141 13.40 4.46 12.35
C GLN A 141 13.42 5.94 12.73
N ASP A 142 13.94 6.80 11.86
CA ASP A 142 13.88 8.25 11.97
C ASP A 142 12.83 8.81 11.01
N TRP A 143 11.75 9.37 11.56
CA TRP A 143 10.71 9.99 10.76
C TRP A 143 11.22 11.16 9.90
N SER A 144 12.19 11.90 10.35
CA SER A 144 12.77 13.01 9.61
C SER A 144 13.42 12.52 8.31
N ALA A 145 14.10 11.37 8.34
CA ALA A 145 14.67 10.73 7.16
C ALA A 145 13.57 10.22 6.20
N VAL A 146 12.53 9.57 6.72
CA VAL A 146 11.37 9.12 5.92
C VAL A 146 10.67 10.31 5.25
N SER A 147 10.44 11.37 6.02
CA SER A 147 9.82 12.62 5.54
C SER A 147 10.65 13.29 4.43
N ALA A 148 11.99 13.27 4.54
CA ALA A 148 12.87 13.78 3.49
C ALA A 148 12.72 12.97 2.18
N LYS A 149 12.68 11.64 2.26
CA LYS A 149 12.44 10.74 1.13
C LYS A 149 11.06 10.98 0.49
N CYS A 150 10.01 11.17 1.30
CA CYS A 150 8.68 11.53 0.80
C CYS A 150 8.72 12.81 -0.03
N ARG A 151 9.37 13.85 0.46
CA ARG A 151 9.53 15.14 -0.26
C ARG A 151 10.33 14.98 -1.56
N GLU A 152 11.38 14.17 -1.55
CA GLU A 152 12.13 13.87 -2.76
C GLU A 152 11.24 13.21 -3.81
N ILE A 153 10.44 12.20 -3.43
CA ILE A 153 9.49 11.55 -4.33
C ILE A 153 8.44 12.56 -4.83
N ALA A 154 7.86 13.38 -3.94
CA ALA A 154 6.90 14.41 -4.33
C ALA A 154 7.43 15.34 -5.41
N ASN A 155 8.69 15.75 -5.32
CA ASN A 155 9.35 16.62 -6.30
C ASN A 155 9.57 15.93 -7.67
N THR A 156 9.47 14.61 -7.74
CA THR A 156 9.64 13.86 -9.00
C THR A 156 8.32 13.62 -9.73
N LEU A 157 7.20 13.85 -9.06
CA LEU A 157 5.85 13.61 -9.61
C LEU A 157 5.30 14.80 -10.43
N TRP A 158 6.09 15.88 -10.56
CA TRP A 158 5.77 17.04 -11.40
C TRP A 158 5.98 16.79 -12.88
#